data_aa56c989f9080b476ebc5ced6cc950a4
#
_entry.id   aa56c989f9080b476ebc5ced6cc950a4
#
_cell.length_a   1.000
_cell.length_b   1.000
_cell.length_c   1.000
_cell.angle_alpha   90.00
_cell.angle_beta   90.00
_cell.angle_gamma   90.00
#
_symmetry.space_group_name_H-M   'P 1'
#
loop_
_entity.id
_entity.type
_entity.pdbx_description
1 polymer ?
#
loop_
_entity_poly.entity_id
_entity_poly.type
_entity_poly.pdbx_seq_one_letter_code
_entity_poly.pdbx_strand_id
1 'polypeptide(L)'
;MNYKIAKADDHWFMENINCQYACPVNTPAMNYIERIVEGDFDASLRLNFMANLFPHILGRVCTHPCETACRRGAIDKPIAICSLKRSAADFASKKSPPKPMNKEKPGKRVAIIGSGPSGLAAANDLAFKGHDVVVYEALSVSGGMLSVGIPSYRLPRGKISDAVSWIKELGVDIRLNSPIDTHDKFDDLLRGYDALYIAAGAHKS
;
A
#
# COMPACT_ATOMS: atom_id res chain seq x y z
N MET A 1 -13.78 7.62 -46.05
CA MET A 1 -13.63 6.58 -45.03
C MET A 1 -14.34 7.03 -43.75
N ASN A 2 -15.40 6.33 -43.35
CA ASN A 2 -16.06 6.64 -42.08
C ASN A 2 -15.32 5.90 -40.95
N TYR A 3 -14.51 6.61 -40.19
CA TYR A 3 -13.89 6.05 -38.98
C TYR A 3 -14.94 5.98 -37.87
N LYS A 4 -15.28 4.78 -37.39
CA LYS A 4 -16.03 4.61 -36.13
C LYS A 4 -15.05 4.84 -34.98
N ILE A 5 -15.20 5.96 -34.28
CA ILE A 5 -14.49 6.18 -33.02
C ILE A 5 -15.25 5.40 -31.94
N ALA A 6 -14.70 4.28 -31.50
CA ALA A 6 -15.19 3.58 -30.33
C ALA A 6 -14.69 4.28 -29.06
N LYS A 7 -15.57 4.49 -28.08
CA LYS A 7 -15.17 4.98 -26.77
C LYS A 7 -14.30 3.90 -26.11
N ALA A 8 -13.14 4.30 -25.58
CA ALA A 8 -12.28 3.40 -24.83
C ALA A 8 -13.04 2.84 -23.61
N ASP A 9 -13.07 1.54 -23.49
CA ASP A 9 -13.63 0.79 -22.37
C ASP A 9 -12.48 0.18 -21.51
N ASP A 10 -12.85 -0.51 -20.44
CA ASP A 10 -11.87 -1.12 -19.53
C ASP A 10 -10.97 -2.14 -20.24
N HIS A 11 -11.51 -2.89 -21.23
CA HIS A 11 -10.74 -3.85 -22.00
C HIS A 11 -9.68 -3.13 -22.85
N TRP A 12 -10.05 -2.03 -23.51
CA TRP A 12 -9.12 -1.22 -24.28
C TRP A 12 -7.99 -0.67 -23.39
N PHE A 13 -8.32 -0.19 -22.17
CA PHE A 13 -7.32 0.30 -21.22
C PHE A 13 -6.38 -0.82 -20.76
N MET A 14 -6.90 -2.03 -20.50
CA MET A 14 -6.08 -3.18 -20.11
C MET A 14 -5.06 -3.54 -21.20
N GLU A 15 -5.43 -3.45 -22.47
CA GLU A 15 -4.56 -3.74 -23.60
C GLU A 15 -3.56 -2.61 -23.91
N ASN A 16 -3.90 -1.38 -23.59
CA ASN A 16 -3.14 -0.20 -24.03
C ASN A 16 -2.32 0.48 -22.94
N ILE A 17 -2.62 0.25 -21.65
CA ILE A 17 -1.85 0.80 -20.52
C ILE A 17 -1.18 -0.34 -19.74
N ASN A 18 -0.31 -1.07 -20.43
CA ASN A 18 0.33 -2.29 -19.91
C ASN A 18 1.03 -2.08 -18.57
N CYS A 19 1.69 -0.93 -18.35
CA CYS A 19 2.38 -0.65 -17.10
C CYS A 19 1.45 -0.54 -15.89
N GLN A 20 0.23 -0.04 -16.06
CA GLN A 20 -0.76 0.04 -14.99
C GLN A 20 -1.33 -1.35 -14.69
N TYR A 21 -1.71 -2.09 -15.72
CA TYR A 21 -2.39 -3.38 -15.55
C TYR A 21 -1.44 -4.54 -15.22
N ALA A 22 -0.14 -4.39 -15.50
CA ALA A 22 0.88 -5.30 -14.96
C ALA A 22 1.14 -5.09 -13.45
N CYS A 23 0.73 -3.96 -12.90
CA CYS A 23 0.84 -3.70 -11.47
C CYS A 23 -0.29 -4.42 -10.71
N PRO A 24 0.01 -5.27 -9.70
CA PRO A 24 -1.03 -5.99 -8.96
C PRO A 24 -2.09 -5.12 -8.29
N VAL A 25 -1.77 -3.84 -8.04
CA VAL A 25 -2.67 -2.84 -7.45
C VAL A 25 -3.05 -1.73 -8.43
N ASN A 26 -2.83 -1.94 -9.73
CA ASN A 26 -3.21 -1.04 -10.81
C ASN A 26 -2.77 0.43 -10.59
N THR A 27 -1.54 0.64 -10.05
CA THR A 27 -1.04 2.01 -9.82
C THR A 27 -1.00 2.78 -11.14
N PRO A 28 -1.60 3.99 -11.23
CA PRO A 28 -1.72 4.75 -12.48
C PRO A 28 -0.37 5.38 -12.88
N ALA A 29 0.53 4.55 -13.43
CA ALA A 29 1.92 4.92 -13.70
C ALA A 29 2.04 6.11 -14.64
N MET A 30 1.25 6.16 -15.70
CA MET A 30 1.24 7.27 -16.66
C MET A 30 0.90 8.59 -15.95
N ASN A 31 -0.17 8.61 -15.18
CA ASN A 31 -0.68 9.82 -14.54
C ASN A 31 0.30 10.40 -13.51
N TYR A 32 0.88 9.58 -12.65
CA TYR A 32 1.80 10.12 -11.64
C TYR A 32 3.17 10.51 -12.24
N ILE A 33 3.58 9.89 -13.35
CA ILE A 33 4.81 10.28 -14.07
C ILE A 33 4.61 11.63 -14.75
N GLU A 34 3.44 11.86 -15.35
CA GLU A 34 3.09 13.16 -15.94
C GLU A 34 3.21 14.29 -14.90
N ARG A 35 2.70 14.08 -13.67
CA ARG A 35 2.87 15.07 -12.58
C ARG A 35 4.34 15.32 -12.22
N ILE A 36 5.20 14.30 -12.30
CA ILE A 36 6.65 14.50 -12.09
C ILE A 36 7.25 15.38 -13.19
N VAL A 37 6.86 15.17 -14.45
CA VAL A 37 7.33 15.99 -15.58
C VAL A 37 6.91 17.45 -15.41
N GLU A 38 5.73 17.71 -14.85
CA GLU A 38 5.25 19.04 -14.52
C GLU A 38 5.91 19.65 -13.26
N GLY A 39 6.74 18.88 -12.55
CA GLY A 39 7.36 19.29 -11.27
C GLY A 39 6.46 19.17 -10.05
N ASP A 40 5.22 18.65 -10.20
CA ASP A 40 4.27 18.48 -9.09
C ASP A 40 4.43 17.09 -8.43
N PHE A 41 5.46 16.97 -7.59
CA PHE A 41 5.72 15.75 -6.82
C PHE A 41 4.63 15.45 -5.79
N ASP A 42 3.93 16.46 -5.27
CA ASP A 42 2.83 16.28 -4.32
C ASP A 42 1.61 15.62 -4.99
N ALA A 43 1.22 16.09 -6.18
CA ALA A 43 0.16 15.46 -6.95
C ALA A 43 0.55 14.03 -7.38
N SER A 44 1.80 13.85 -7.82
CA SER A 44 2.34 12.54 -8.17
C SER A 44 2.23 11.54 -7.01
N LEU A 45 2.64 11.95 -5.81
CA LEU A 45 2.55 11.09 -4.62
C LEU A 45 1.10 10.80 -4.22
N ARG A 46 0.20 11.79 -4.30
CA ARG A 46 -1.24 11.58 -4.05
C ARG A 46 -1.83 10.52 -4.97
N LEU A 47 -1.52 10.54 -6.27
CA LEU A 47 -1.96 9.52 -7.22
C LEU A 47 -1.43 8.13 -6.87
N ASN A 48 -0.20 8.03 -6.37
CA ASN A 48 0.32 6.77 -5.87
C ASN A 48 -0.46 6.26 -4.65
N PHE A 49 -0.78 7.11 -3.68
CA PHE A 49 -1.55 6.74 -2.49
C PHE A 49 -2.99 6.28 -2.80
N MET A 50 -3.58 6.71 -3.91
CA MET A 50 -4.90 6.23 -4.34
C MET A 50 -4.91 4.73 -4.68
N ALA A 51 -3.79 4.19 -5.13
CA ALA A 51 -3.66 2.78 -5.53
C ALA A 51 -2.95 1.92 -4.48
N ASN A 52 -2.03 2.50 -3.71
CA ASN A 52 -1.29 1.74 -2.69
C ASN A 52 -0.85 2.63 -1.52
N LEU A 53 -0.87 2.07 -0.32
CA LEU A 53 -0.49 2.76 0.91
C LEU A 53 1.03 3.02 1.04
N PHE A 54 1.87 2.25 0.34
CA PHE A 54 3.31 2.21 0.60
C PHE A 54 4.18 2.67 -0.58
N PRO A 55 3.90 3.80 -1.28
CA PRO A 55 4.66 4.19 -2.46
C PRO A 55 6.14 4.43 -2.15
N HIS A 56 6.47 4.98 -0.97
CA HIS A 56 7.84 5.21 -0.50
C HIS A 56 8.60 3.93 -0.13
N ILE A 57 7.90 2.86 0.26
CA ILE A 57 8.46 1.52 0.46
C ILE A 57 8.59 0.82 -0.88
N LEU A 58 7.50 0.75 -1.66
CA LEU A 58 7.46 0.06 -2.95
C LEU A 58 8.41 0.66 -3.97
N GLY A 59 8.66 1.96 -3.95
CA GLY A 59 9.69 2.61 -4.76
C GLY A 59 11.12 2.11 -4.49
N ARG A 60 11.33 1.30 -3.43
CA ARG A 60 12.63 0.73 -3.03
C ARG A 60 12.72 -0.78 -3.16
N VAL A 61 11.60 -1.48 -3.02
CA VAL A 61 11.61 -2.95 -2.87
C VAL A 61 10.70 -3.69 -3.87
N CYS A 62 9.91 -2.98 -4.67
CA CYS A 62 9.05 -3.56 -5.69
C CYS A 62 9.89 -4.28 -6.76
N THR A 63 9.38 -5.39 -7.28
CA THR A 63 9.95 -6.13 -8.43
C THR A 63 9.65 -5.48 -9.78
N HIS A 64 8.89 -4.39 -9.77
CA HIS A 64 8.52 -3.52 -10.89
C HIS A 64 8.04 -4.22 -12.20
N PRO A 65 7.02 -5.10 -12.13
CA PRO A 65 6.47 -5.75 -13.33
C PRO A 65 5.96 -4.75 -14.39
N CYS A 66 5.61 -3.55 -13.98
CA CYS A 66 5.26 -2.44 -14.86
C CYS A 66 6.41 -2.04 -15.81
N GLU A 67 7.67 -2.15 -15.41
CA GLU A 67 8.82 -1.89 -16.27
C GLU A 67 9.01 -3.00 -17.29
N THR A 68 8.83 -4.27 -16.89
CA THR A 68 8.84 -5.42 -17.80
C THR A 68 7.76 -5.31 -18.88
N ALA A 69 6.57 -4.83 -18.52
CA ALA A 69 5.46 -4.64 -19.45
C ALA A 69 5.49 -3.28 -20.17
N CYS A 70 6.52 -2.47 -19.99
CA CYS A 70 6.59 -1.12 -20.57
C CYS A 70 6.75 -1.19 -22.09
N ARG A 71 5.80 -0.62 -22.83
CA ARG A 71 5.83 -0.59 -24.32
C ARG A 71 7.04 0.14 -24.87
N ARG A 72 7.61 1.09 -24.13
CA ARG A 72 8.83 1.78 -24.54
C ARG A 72 10.02 0.82 -24.68
N GLY A 73 10.03 -0.28 -23.89
CA GLY A 73 11.05 -1.32 -24.00
C GLY A 73 11.16 -1.97 -25.38
N ALA A 74 10.11 -1.87 -26.22
CA ALA A 74 10.14 -2.32 -27.60
C ALA A 74 10.89 -1.34 -28.55
N ILE A 75 11.17 -0.12 -28.11
CA ILE A 75 11.82 0.94 -28.90
C ILE A 75 13.30 1.07 -28.47
N ASP A 76 13.51 1.27 -27.16
CA ASP A 76 14.85 1.48 -26.58
C ASP A 76 14.98 0.81 -25.21
N LYS A 77 14.55 1.47 -24.14
CA LYS A 77 14.57 0.95 -22.76
C LYS A 77 13.26 1.27 -22.04
N PRO A 78 12.79 0.39 -21.13
CA PRO A 78 11.65 0.70 -20.27
C PRO A 78 11.86 2.01 -19.50
N ILE A 79 10.78 2.72 -19.25
CA ILE A 79 10.77 3.84 -18.31
C ILE A 79 11.09 3.31 -16.91
N ALA A 80 11.98 3.97 -16.18
CA ALA A 80 12.35 3.61 -14.79
C ALA A 80 11.22 3.97 -13.80
N ILE A 81 10.07 3.30 -13.95
CA ILE A 81 8.80 3.60 -13.27
C ILE A 81 8.94 3.50 -11.75
N CYS A 82 9.67 2.49 -11.27
CA CYS A 82 9.92 2.29 -9.83
C CYS A 82 10.78 3.41 -9.25
N SER A 83 11.81 3.85 -9.96
CA SER A 83 12.65 4.98 -9.56
C SER A 83 11.88 6.30 -9.54
N LEU A 84 11.00 6.53 -10.51
CA LEU A 84 10.12 7.69 -10.55
C LEU A 84 9.11 7.69 -9.38
N LYS A 85 8.54 6.51 -9.03
CA LYS A 85 7.73 6.36 -7.83
C LYS A 85 8.51 6.74 -6.56
N ARG A 86 9.75 6.27 -6.46
CA ARG A 86 10.64 6.64 -5.36
C ARG A 86 10.90 8.16 -5.32
N SER A 87 11.16 8.78 -6.47
CA SER A 87 11.37 10.23 -6.56
C SER A 87 10.13 10.99 -6.09
N ALA A 88 8.92 10.59 -6.53
CA ALA A 88 7.69 11.19 -6.05
C ALA A 88 7.59 11.15 -4.51
N ALA A 89 7.90 9.99 -3.90
CA ALA A 89 7.84 9.81 -2.46
C ALA A 89 8.95 10.56 -1.68
N ASP A 90 10.12 10.76 -2.29
CA ASP A 90 11.25 11.42 -1.62
C ASP A 90 11.19 12.95 -1.76
N PHE A 91 10.70 13.47 -2.88
CA PHE A 91 10.69 14.92 -3.18
C PHE A 91 9.36 15.62 -2.89
N ALA A 92 8.26 14.88 -2.68
CA ALA A 92 7.01 15.49 -2.25
C ALA A 92 7.18 16.22 -0.92
N SER A 93 6.52 17.38 -0.77
CA SER A 93 6.50 18.17 0.46
C SER A 93 5.53 17.55 1.48
N LYS A 94 4.38 17.05 1.02
CA LYS A 94 3.37 16.33 1.83
C LYS A 94 3.54 14.82 1.64
N LYS A 95 4.16 14.16 2.61
CA LYS A 95 4.55 12.74 2.51
C LYS A 95 3.51 11.76 3.08
N SER A 96 2.47 12.25 3.74
CA SER A 96 1.40 11.42 4.31
C SER A 96 0.26 11.17 3.30
N PRO A 97 -0.42 10.01 3.39
CA PRO A 97 -1.60 9.76 2.57
C PRO A 97 -2.74 10.75 2.89
N PRO A 98 -3.68 10.96 1.96
CA PRO A 98 -4.88 11.72 2.23
C PRO A 98 -5.65 11.12 3.41
N LYS A 99 -6.24 11.99 4.25
CA LYS A 99 -7.12 11.56 5.35
C LYS A 99 -8.58 11.54 4.86
N PRO A 100 -9.43 10.65 5.39
CA PRO A 100 -10.85 10.65 5.04
C PRO A 100 -11.50 11.96 5.48
N MET A 101 -12.36 12.53 4.62
CA MET A 101 -13.04 13.79 4.90
C MET A 101 -14.17 13.65 5.94
N ASN A 102 -14.81 12.48 6.02
CA ASN A 102 -15.88 12.19 6.99
C ASN A 102 -15.60 10.86 7.70
N LYS A 103 -15.63 10.91 9.04
CA LYS A 103 -15.60 9.72 9.89
C LYS A 103 -17.03 9.34 10.32
N GLU A 104 -17.89 8.96 9.41
CA GLU A 104 -19.04 8.16 9.82
C GLU A 104 -18.51 6.77 10.20
N LYS A 105 -18.46 6.52 11.51
CA LYS A 105 -18.03 5.21 12.01
C LYS A 105 -19.16 4.22 11.80
N PRO A 106 -18.98 3.16 11.00
CA PRO A 106 -19.98 2.09 10.86
C PRO A 106 -20.18 1.27 12.14
N GLY A 107 -19.44 1.56 13.21
CA GLY A 107 -19.58 0.89 14.50
C GLY A 107 -19.02 -0.53 14.56
N LYS A 108 -18.36 -1.02 13.51
CA LYS A 108 -17.76 -2.37 13.48
C LYS A 108 -16.35 -2.36 14.04
N ARG A 109 -16.05 -3.37 14.88
CA ARG A 109 -14.73 -3.61 15.47
C ARG A 109 -14.04 -4.76 14.73
N VAL A 110 -12.82 -4.52 14.24
CA VAL A 110 -12.05 -5.52 13.50
C VAL A 110 -10.71 -5.75 14.18
N ALA A 111 -10.38 -7.01 14.45
CA ALA A 111 -9.05 -7.40 14.89
C ALA A 111 -8.23 -7.89 13.70
N ILE A 112 -6.95 -7.51 13.68
CA ILE A 112 -5.97 -7.95 12.67
C ILE A 112 -4.83 -8.65 13.40
N ILE A 113 -4.48 -9.85 12.96
CA ILE A 113 -3.38 -10.64 13.51
C ILE A 113 -2.17 -10.50 12.60
N GLY A 114 -1.18 -9.74 13.04
CA GLY A 114 0.06 -9.43 12.31
C GLY A 114 0.07 -8.04 11.70
N SER A 115 1.17 -7.31 11.91
CA SER A 115 1.44 -5.96 11.39
C SER A 115 2.40 -5.97 10.18
N GLY A 116 2.44 -7.06 9.42
CA GLY A 116 3.13 -7.11 8.14
C GLY A 116 2.44 -6.25 7.08
N PRO A 117 2.96 -6.19 5.84
CA PRO A 117 2.39 -5.37 4.77
C PRO A 117 0.90 -5.58 4.56
N SER A 118 0.44 -6.84 4.60
CA SER A 118 -0.96 -7.21 4.44
C SER A 118 -1.83 -6.66 5.57
N GLY A 119 -1.41 -6.88 6.84
CA GLY A 119 -2.14 -6.40 8.00
C GLY A 119 -2.20 -4.88 8.10
N LEU A 120 -1.09 -4.20 7.80
CA LEU A 120 -1.04 -2.73 7.78
C LEU A 120 -1.91 -2.14 6.66
N ALA A 121 -1.93 -2.75 5.47
CA ALA A 121 -2.79 -2.31 4.37
C ALA A 121 -4.28 -2.48 4.74
N ALA A 122 -4.65 -3.65 5.25
CA ALA A 122 -6.02 -3.90 5.73
C ALA A 122 -6.42 -2.94 6.85
N ALA A 123 -5.52 -2.67 7.81
CA ALA A 123 -5.75 -1.73 8.90
C ALA A 123 -6.03 -0.32 8.38
N ASN A 124 -5.23 0.15 7.42
CA ASN A 124 -5.44 1.44 6.78
C ASN A 124 -6.81 1.53 6.12
N ASP A 125 -7.13 0.55 5.25
CA ASP A 125 -8.34 0.60 4.44
C ASP A 125 -9.61 0.50 5.29
N LEU A 126 -9.58 -0.34 6.33
CA LEU A 126 -10.69 -0.48 7.28
C LEU A 126 -10.86 0.79 8.13
N ALA A 127 -9.77 1.34 8.66
CA ALA A 127 -9.83 2.60 9.41
C ALA A 127 -10.26 3.78 8.54
N PHE A 128 -9.81 3.81 7.27
CA PHE A 128 -10.24 4.82 6.30
C PHE A 128 -11.75 4.77 6.03
N LYS A 129 -12.34 3.56 6.03
CA LYS A 129 -13.78 3.32 5.94
C LYS A 129 -14.54 3.56 7.26
N GLY A 130 -13.83 3.95 8.32
CA GLY A 130 -14.43 4.33 9.62
C GLY A 130 -14.63 3.17 10.60
N HIS A 131 -14.08 1.97 10.33
CA HIS A 131 -14.09 0.86 11.28
C HIS A 131 -13.13 1.11 12.45
N ASP A 132 -13.43 0.50 13.61
CA ASP A 132 -12.55 0.47 14.78
C ASP A 132 -11.59 -0.72 14.63
N VAL A 133 -10.30 -0.45 14.49
CA VAL A 133 -9.31 -1.46 14.11
C VAL A 133 -8.24 -1.62 15.18
N VAL A 134 -8.01 -2.86 15.61
CA VAL A 134 -6.91 -3.23 16.50
C VAL A 134 -6.01 -4.25 15.79
N VAL A 135 -4.71 -3.97 15.75
CA VAL A 135 -3.70 -4.88 15.19
C VAL A 135 -2.90 -5.50 16.30
N TYR A 136 -2.84 -6.82 16.33
CA TYR A 136 -2.03 -7.62 17.28
C TYR A 136 -0.75 -8.08 16.59
N GLU A 137 0.39 -7.64 17.10
CA GLU A 137 1.71 -7.97 16.54
C GLU A 137 2.53 -8.75 17.59
N ALA A 138 3.03 -9.90 17.19
CA ALA A 138 3.82 -10.76 18.06
C ALA A 138 5.20 -10.16 18.40
N LEU A 139 5.78 -9.42 17.47
CA LEU A 139 7.10 -8.81 17.62
C LEU A 139 7.02 -7.47 18.37
N SER A 140 8.19 -7.00 18.82
CA SER A 140 8.35 -5.68 19.41
C SER A 140 8.37 -4.52 18.38
N VAL A 141 8.27 -4.85 17.08
CA VAL A 141 8.31 -3.89 15.98
C VAL A 141 7.23 -4.21 14.95
N SER A 142 6.60 -3.18 14.40
CA SER A 142 5.64 -3.31 13.29
C SER A 142 6.36 -3.45 11.94
N GLY A 143 5.64 -3.96 10.94
CA GLY A 143 6.09 -4.04 9.56
C GLY A 143 6.42 -5.45 9.10
N GLY A 144 6.45 -6.45 10.00
CA GLY A 144 6.75 -7.84 9.64
C GLY A 144 8.03 -7.94 8.82
N MET A 145 8.01 -8.68 7.70
CA MET A 145 9.21 -8.89 6.85
C MET A 145 9.81 -7.59 6.29
N LEU A 146 9.07 -6.50 6.19
CA LEU A 146 9.66 -5.19 5.84
C LEU A 146 10.68 -4.74 6.89
N SER A 147 10.40 -5.03 8.18
CA SER A 147 11.24 -4.62 9.31
C SER A 147 12.33 -5.62 9.64
N VAL A 148 12.03 -6.92 9.61
CA VAL A 148 12.97 -7.96 10.08
C VAL A 148 13.65 -8.72 8.95
N GLY A 149 13.08 -8.74 7.74
CA GLY A 149 13.62 -9.50 6.60
C GLY A 149 14.43 -8.65 5.63
N ILE A 150 14.03 -7.39 5.38
CA ILE A 150 14.71 -6.52 4.41
C ILE A 150 15.83 -5.75 5.12
N PRO A 151 17.07 -5.79 4.63
CA PRO A 151 18.18 -5.02 5.21
C PRO A 151 17.90 -3.50 5.18
N SER A 152 18.36 -2.79 6.23
CA SER A 152 18.09 -1.35 6.41
C SER A 152 18.73 -0.46 5.34
N TYR A 153 19.81 -0.90 4.72
CA TYR A 153 20.43 -0.19 3.59
C TYR A 153 19.53 -0.24 2.32
N ARG A 154 18.71 -1.29 2.17
CA ARG A 154 17.74 -1.41 1.08
C ARG A 154 16.44 -0.68 1.39
N LEU A 155 15.91 -0.86 2.60
CA LEU A 155 14.70 -0.22 3.10
C LEU A 155 14.97 0.46 4.45
N PRO A 156 15.24 1.77 4.48
CA PRO A 156 15.45 2.52 5.72
C PRO A 156 14.26 2.38 6.68
N ARG A 157 14.54 2.08 7.93
CA ARG A 157 13.51 1.85 8.97
C ARG A 157 12.55 3.02 9.14
N GLY A 158 13.04 4.26 8.98
CA GLY A 158 12.19 5.45 9.02
C GLY A 158 11.01 5.41 8.07
N LYS A 159 11.18 4.81 6.86
CA LYS A 159 10.07 4.69 5.89
C LYS A 159 8.95 3.76 6.37
N ILE A 160 9.30 2.75 7.17
CA ILE A 160 8.32 1.85 7.78
C ILE A 160 7.64 2.56 8.95
N SER A 161 8.42 3.24 9.79
CA SER A 161 7.90 4.02 10.92
C SER A 161 6.93 5.12 10.46
N ASP A 162 7.24 5.82 9.38
CA ASP A 162 6.35 6.82 8.77
C ASP A 162 5.00 6.19 8.41
N ALA A 163 5.01 5.05 7.70
CA ALA A 163 3.78 4.36 7.31
C ALA A 163 2.95 3.91 8.52
N VAL A 164 3.60 3.36 9.53
CA VAL A 164 2.93 2.94 10.78
C VAL A 164 2.33 4.14 11.51
N SER A 165 3.03 5.28 11.54
CA SER A 165 2.52 6.51 12.15
C SER A 165 1.27 7.02 11.46
N TRP A 166 1.24 7.03 10.13
CA TRP A 166 0.05 7.45 9.37
C TRP A 166 -1.17 6.58 9.64
N ILE A 167 -0.97 5.25 9.76
CA ILE A 167 -2.03 4.30 10.10
C ILE A 167 -2.56 4.58 11.52
N LYS A 168 -1.67 4.82 12.48
CA LYS A 168 -2.07 5.21 13.84
C LYS A 168 -2.84 6.53 13.90
N GLU A 169 -2.49 7.50 13.05
CA GLU A 169 -3.21 8.76 12.94
C GLU A 169 -4.67 8.60 12.46
N LEU A 170 -4.99 7.48 11.80
CA LEU A 170 -6.38 7.12 11.45
C LEU A 170 -7.16 6.57 12.66
N GLY A 171 -6.50 6.34 13.80
CA GLY A 171 -7.08 5.80 15.02
C GLY A 171 -6.92 4.28 15.18
N VAL A 172 -6.02 3.66 14.39
CA VAL A 172 -5.71 2.23 14.54
C VAL A 172 -4.86 2.01 15.80
N ASP A 173 -5.30 1.07 16.66
CA ASP A 173 -4.53 0.61 17.81
C ASP A 173 -3.61 -0.55 17.39
N ILE A 174 -2.29 -0.35 17.47
CA ILE A 174 -1.30 -1.38 17.14
C ILE A 174 -0.62 -1.84 18.44
N ARG A 175 -0.90 -3.07 18.83
CA ARG A 175 -0.41 -3.73 20.05
C ARG A 175 0.77 -4.61 19.72
N LEU A 176 1.96 -4.15 20.08
CA LEU A 176 3.20 -4.93 19.95
C LEU A 176 3.34 -5.93 21.10
N ASN A 177 4.23 -6.92 20.94
CA ASN A 177 4.46 -7.99 21.93
C ASN A 177 3.16 -8.69 22.36
N SER A 178 2.23 -8.83 21.42
CA SER A 178 0.90 -9.37 21.66
C SER A 178 0.61 -10.57 20.75
N PRO A 179 1.34 -11.69 20.91
CA PRO A 179 1.16 -12.86 20.06
C PRO A 179 -0.20 -13.52 20.32
N ILE A 180 -0.87 -13.91 19.24
CA ILE A 180 -2.07 -14.78 19.28
C ILE A 180 -1.59 -16.20 18.98
N ASP A 181 -1.10 -16.87 20.01
CA ASP A 181 -0.38 -18.14 19.97
C ASP A 181 -1.09 -19.28 20.67
N THR A 182 -2.29 -19.05 21.24
CA THR A 182 -3.14 -20.05 21.89
C THR A 182 -4.57 -20.00 21.36
N HIS A 183 -5.28 -21.13 21.46
CA HIS A 183 -6.70 -21.20 21.10
C HIS A 183 -7.54 -20.22 21.91
N ASP A 184 -7.29 -20.10 23.22
CA ASP A 184 -8.05 -19.20 24.09
C ASP A 184 -7.96 -17.74 23.63
N LYS A 185 -6.75 -17.25 23.30
CA LYS A 185 -6.55 -15.89 22.77
C LYS A 185 -7.27 -15.70 21.44
N PHE A 186 -7.25 -16.69 20.57
CA PHE A 186 -7.95 -16.63 19.30
C PHE A 186 -9.48 -16.59 19.50
N ASP A 187 -10.01 -17.43 20.38
CA ASP A 187 -11.43 -17.46 20.73
C ASP A 187 -11.89 -16.17 21.40
N ASP A 188 -11.03 -15.53 22.22
CA ASP A 188 -11.31 -14.23 22.79
C ASP A 188 -11.46 -13.15 21.71
N LEU A 189 -10.62 -13.18 20.66
CA LEU A 189 -10.78 -12.28 19.52
C LEU A 189 -12.09 -12.56 18.75
N LEU A 190 -12.43 -13.83 18.53
CA LEU A 190 -13.69 -14.20 17.87
C LEU A 190 -14.92 -13.71 18.62
N ARG A 191 -14.88 -13.69 19.95
CA ARG A 191 -15.97 -13.18 20.80
C ARG A 191 -15.99 -11.65 20.91
N GLY A 192 -14.81 -11.02 20.82
CA GLY A 192 -14.64 -9.59 21.13
C GLY A 192 -14.73 -8.66 19.91
N TYR A 193 -14.73 -9.18 18.70
CA TYR A 193 -14.69 -8.43 17.45
C TYR A 193 -15.75 -8.91 16.47
N ASP A 194 -16.22 -7.98 15.61
CA ASP A 194 -17.18 -8.31 14.55
C ASP A 194 -16.54 -9.07 13.38
N ALA A 195 -15.22 -8.94 13.19
CA ALA A 195 -14.44 -9.66 12.18
C ALA A 195 -12.98 -9.78 12.57
N LEU A 196 -12.34 -10.86 12.08
CA LEU A 196 -10.90 -11.09 12.20
C LEU A 196 -10.25 -11.11 10.81
N TYR A 197 -9.08 -10.50 10.71
CA TYR A 197 -8.22 -10.59 9.53
C TYR A 197 -6.88 -11.22 9.92
N ILE A 198 -6.58 -12.39 9.36
CA ILE A 198 -5.35 -13.14 9.67
C ILE A 198 -4.26 -12.75 8.67
N ALA A 199 -3.23 -12.06 9.15
CA ALA A 199 -2.07 -11.60 8.39
C ALA A 199 -0.75 -12.02 9.05
N ALA A 200 -0.71 -13.22 9.64
CA ALA A 200 0.41 -13.71 10.44
C ALA A 200 1.71 -13.94 9.65
N GLY A 201 1.65 -13.95 8.31
CA GLY A 201 2.79 -14.20 7.44
C GLY A 201 3.25 -15.67 7.49
N ALA A 202 4.49 -15.92 7.02
CA ALA A 202 5.08 -17.26 6.89
C ALA A 202 6.35 -17.39 7.76
N HIS A 203 6.23 -17.11 9.07
CA HIS A 203 7.36 -17.20 10.00
C HIS A 203 7.77 -18.63 10.35
N LYS A 204 6.84 -19.59 10.26
CA LYS A 204 7.08 -21.03 10.47
C LYS A 204 6.40 -21.79 9.35
N SER A 205 7.15 -22.67 8.72
CA SER A 205 6.65 -23.70 7.80
C SER A 205 6.23 -24.94 8.61
#